data_c629566daa945369b598b23ea9bb4ae8
#
_entry.id   c629566daa945369b598b23ea9bb4ae8
#
_cell.length_a   1.000
_cell.length_b   1.000
_cell.length_c   1.000
_cell.angle_alpha   90.00
_cell.angle_beta   90.00
_cell.angle_gamma   90.00
#
_symmetry.space_group_name_H-M   'P 1'
#
loop_
_entity.id
_entity.type
_entity.pdbx_description
1 polymer ?
#
loop_
_entity_poly.entity_id
_entity_poly.type
_entity_poly.pdbx_seq_one_letter_code
_entity_poly.pdbx_strand_id
1 'polypeptide(L)'
;MNYNEILLNNLRLCNRFSFVIRDFNNISSMEKDILDMFSHFLILDRECSSWPGTRLYKKTAHVFLYKYTQTAYEILESLGGDLTDWIHPYRPEELCFYHNEQPIFVSITHECDFYYVE
;
A
#
# COMPACT_ATOMS: atom_id res chain seq x y z
N MET A 1 15.88 -5.19 -5.70
CA MET A 1 14.61 -5.92 -5.96
C MET A 1 13.75 -5.09 -6.88
N ASN A 2 13.15 -5.72 -7.88
CA ASN A 2 12.22 -4.98 -8.71
C ASN A 2 10.79 -5.14 -8.20
N TYR A 3 9.91 -4.28 -8.70
CA TYR A 3 8.52 -4.20 -8.28
C TYR A 3 7.78 -5.53 -8.44
N ASN A 4 7.90 -6.17 -9.59
CA ASN A 4 7.19 -7.43 -9.87
C ASN A 4 7.67 -8.58 -8.98
N GLU A 5 8.97 -8.63 -8.68
CA GLU A 5 9.51 -9.63 -7.76
C GLU A 5 8.94 -9.47 -6.35
N ILE A 6 8.81 -8.22 -5.89
CA ILE A 6 8.23 -7.93 -4.57
C ILE A 6 6.78 -8.37 -4.53
N LEU A 7 5.99 -8.03 -5.56
CA LEU A 7 4.59 -8.44 -5.65
C LEU A 7 4.45 -9.97 -5.62
N LEU A 8 5.27 -10.67 -6.40
CA LEU A 8 5.20 -12.12 -6.52
C LEU A 8 5.64 -12.82 -5.24
N ASN A 9 6.74 -12.35 -4.63
CA ASN A 9 7.21 -12.91 -3.35
C ASN A 9 6.15 -12.76 -2.27
N ASN A 10 5.51 -11.61 -2.20
CA ASN A 10 4.49 -11.34 -1.18
C ASN A 10 3.18 -12.07 -1.48
N LEU A 11 2.91 -12.46 -2.71
CA LEU A 11 1.75 -13.29 -3.02
C LEU A 11 1.84 -14.66 -2.33
N ARG A 12 3.06 -15.16 -2.14
CA ARG A 12 3.29 -16.43 -1.43
C ARG A 12 3.36 -16.27 0.08
N LEU A 13 3.82 -15.12 0.56
CA LEU A 13 4.08 -14.91 1.99
C LEU A 13 2.92 -14.20 2.71
N CYS A 14 2.07 -13.50 1.96
CA CYS A 14 1.11 -12.55 2.53
C CYS A 14 -0.29 -12.79 2.00
N ASN A 15 -1.29 -12.37 2.80
CA ASN A 15 -2.70 -12.43 2.43
C ASN A 15 -3.40 -11.08 2.50
N ARG A 16 -2.68 -10.02 2.84
CA ARG A 16 -3.21 -8.66 2.91
C ARG A 16 -2.16 -7.65 2.43
N PHE A 17 -2.64 -6.50 1.95
CA PHE A 17 -1.79 -5.36 1.65
C PHE A 17 -2.51 -4.07 2.03
N SER A 18 -1.75 -3.00 2.19
CA SER A 18 -2.30 -1.68 2.49
C SER A 18 -1.55 -0.61 1.74
N PHE A 19 -2.18 0.54 1.63
CA PHE A 19 -1.53 1.78 1.23
C PHE A 19 -2.19 2.96 1.94
N VAL A 20 -1.62 4.15 1.79
CA VAL A 20 -1.97 5.31 2.58
C VAL A 20 -2.23 6.51 1.68
N ILE A 21 -3.27 7.27 2.00
CA ILE A 21 -3.50 8.60 1.44
C ILE A 21 -3.35 9.60 2.58
N ARG A 22 -2.29 10.41 2.52
CA ARG A 22 -1.93 11.32 3.62
C ARG A 22 -2.90 12.46 3.77
N ASP A 23 -3.40 13.01 2.66
CA ASP A 23 -4.39 14.10 2.67
C ASP A 23 -5.56 13.70 1.80
N PHE A 24 -6.54 13.06 2.42
CA PHE A 24 -7.72 12.55 1.73
C PHE A 24 -8.55 13.68 1.08
N ASN A 25 -8.51 14.89 1.65
CA ASN A 25 -9.22 16.03 1.10
C ASN A 25 -8.64 16.52 -0.23
N ASN A 26 -7.36 16.20 -0.49
CA ASN A 26 -6.65 16.54 -1.72
C ASN A 26 -6.35 15.32 -2.57
N ILE A 27 -7.14 14.28 -2.45
CA ILE A 27 -6.96 13.06 -3.26
C ILE A 27 -7.06 13.38 -4.75
N SER A 28 -6.12 12.83 -5.54
CA SER A 28 -6.09 13.03 -6.98
C SER A 28 -7.07 12.09 -7.69
N SER A 29 -7.37 12.39 -8.96
CA SER A 29 -8.18 11.50 -9.79
C SER A 29 -7.49 10.15 -10.00
N MET A 30 -6.17 10.13 -10.14
CA MET A 30 -5.40 8.90 -10.30
C MET A 30 -5.48 8.02 -9.05
N GLU A 31 -5.38 8.63 -7.87
CA GLU A 31 -5.53 7.91 -6.61
C GLU A 31 -6.94 7.35 -6.44
N LYS A 32 -7.97 8.12 -6.81
CA LYS A 32 -9.37 7.65 -6.78
C LYS A 32 -9.57 6.43 -7.69
N ASP A 33 -8.97 6.45 -8.87
CA ASP A 33 -9.06 5.32 -9.81
C ASP A 33 -8.47 4.06 -9.19
N ILE A 34 -7.34 4.18 -8.48
CA ILE A 34 -6.73 3.04 -7.80
C ILE A 34 -7.62 2.53 -6.66
N LEU A 35 -8.23 3.43 -5.87
CA LEU A 35 -9.21 3.02 -4.86
C LEU A 35 -10.35 2.22 -5.47
N ASP A 36 -10.86 2.66 -6.61
CA ASP A 36 -11.94 1.97 -7.32
C ASP A 36 -11.51 0.58 -7.80
N MET A 37 -10.29 0.45 -8.33
CA MET A 37 -9.75 -0.83 -8.80
C MET A 37 -9.72 -1.88 -7.70
N PHE A 38 -9.48 -1.49 -6.46
CA PHE A 38 -9.34 -2.42 -5.32
C PHE A 38 -10.57 -2.48 -4.43
N SER A 39 -11.65 -1.80 -4.77
CA SER A 39 -12.83 -1.69 -3.89
C SER A 39 -13.40 -3.03 -3.44
N HIS A 40 -13.37 -4.05 -4.30
CA HIS A 40 -13.88 -5.39 -3.96
C HIS A 40 -13.02 -6.16 -2.95
N PHE A 41 -11.78 -5.72 -2.75
CA PHE A 41 -10.85 -6.39 -1.84
C PHE A 41 -10.76 -5.69 -0.49
N LEU A 42 -11.47 -4.59 -0.30
CA LEU A 42 -11.36 -3.76 0.89
C LEU A 42 -11.80 -4.53 2.15
N ILE A 43 -10.92 -4.56 3.15
CA ILE A 43 -11.22 -5.10 4.47
C ILE A 43 -11.68 -3.97 5.39
N LEU A 44 -10.90 -2.89 5.44
CA LEU A 44 -11.26 -1.71 6.21
C LEU A 44 -10.50 -0.49 5.69
N ASP A 45 -11.07 0.68 5.94
CA ASP A 45 -10.38 1.95 5.79
C ASP A 45 -10.58 2.77 7.07
N ARG A 46 -9.57 3.52 7.46
CA ARG A 46 -9.67 4.35 8.68
C ARG A 46 -8.59 5.41 8.72
N GLU A 47 -8.89 6.49 9.44
CA GLU A 47 -7.87 7.45 9.83
C GLU A 47 -7.04 6.89 10.97
N CYS A 48 -5.73 7.00 10.86
CA CYS A 48 -4.82 6.64 11.93
C CYS A 48 -3.56 7.49 11.89
N SER A 49 -2.91 7.58 13.05
CA SER A 49 -1.67 8.35 13.20
C SER A 49 -0.43 7.49 13.00
N SER A 50 -0.59 6.18 12.87
CA SER A 50 0.54 5.29 12.67
C SER A 50 0.14 4.07 11.85
N TRP A 51 1.10 3.55 11.11
CA TRP A 51 1.01 2.30 10.34
C TRP A 51 2.43 1.76 10.22
N PRO A 52 2.64 0.54 9.71
CA PRO A 52 3.98 -0.03 9.67
C PRO A 52 5.00 0.91 9.00
N GLY A 53 6.06 1.23 9.73
CA GLY A 53 7.15 2.09 9.26
C GLY A 53 6.98 3.58 9.51
N THR A 54 5.79 4.05 9.90
CA THR A 54 5.52 5.48 10.00
C THR A 54 4.65 5.81 11.20
N ARG A 55 5.01 6.90 11.89
CA ARG A 55 4.18 7.51 12.95
C ARG A 55 4.12 9.02 12.70
N LEU A 56 2.89 9.55 12.61
CA LEU A 56 2.65 10.97 12.46
C LEU A 56 2.52 11.64 13.83
N TYR A 57 2.93 12.90 13.91
CA TYR A 57 2.78 13.72 15.12
C TYR A 57 1.62 14.69 14.93
N LYS A 58 0.63 14.59 15.82
CA LYS A 58 -0.56 15.48 15.85
C LYS A 58 -1.37 15.54 14.55
N LYS A 59 -1.29 14.50 13.73
CA LYS A 59 -2.14 14.41 12.53
C LYS A 59 -2.37 12.96 12.17
N THR A 60 -3.31 12.73 11.26
CA THR A 60 -3.67 11.41 10.79
C THR A 60 -3.59 11.34 9.28
N ALA A 61 -3.54 10.12 8.78
CA ALA A 61 -3.69 9.82 7.36
C ALA A 61 -4.75 8.74 7.20
N HIS A 62 -5.19 8.51 5.99
CA HIS A 62 -6.19 7.49 5.70
C HIS A 62 -5.51 6.22 5.20
N VAL A 63 -5.66 5.13 5.95
CA VAL A 63 -5.06 3.83 5.62
C VAL A 63 -6.14 2.89 5.09
N PHE A 64 -5.86 2.26 3.96
CA PHE A 64 -6.73 1.30 3.28
C PHE A 64 -6.10 -0.08 3.35
N LEU A 65 -6.81 -1.05 3.94
CA LEU A 65 -6.35 -2.42 4.07
C LEU A 65 -7.18 -3.33 3.18
N TYR A 66 -6.52 -4.18 2.42
CA TYR A 66 -7.13 -5.03 1.40
C TYR A 66 -6.72 -6.49 1.53
N LYS A 67 -7.56 -7.39 1.02
CA LYS A 67 -7.17 -8.78 0.80
C LYS A 67 -6.18 -8.84 -0.37
N TYR A 68 -5.09 -9.59 -0.19
CA TYR A 68 -4.11 -9.82 -1.24
C TYR A 68 -4.36 -11.18 -1.86
N THR A 69 -4.99 -11.18 -3.02
CA THR A 69 -5.37 -12.36 -3.79
C THR A 69 -4.64 -12.38 -5.11
N GLN A 70 -4.75 -13.45 -5.87
CA GLN A 70 -4.22 -13.52 -7.23
C GLN A 70 -4.74 -12.37 -8.10
N THR A 71 -6.04 -12.06 -8.00
CA THR A 71 -6.63 -10.95 -8.78
C THR A 71 -6.07 -9.60 -8.36
N ALA A 72 -5.92 -9.36 -7.05
CA ALA A 72 -5.32 -8.11 -6.55
C ALA A 72 -3.86 -7.99 -7.01
N TYR A 73 -3.10 -9.08 -6.98
CA TYR A 73 -1.74 -9.12 -7.52
C TYR A 73 -1.71 -8.71 -8.99
N GLU A 74 -2.62 -9.25 -9.80
CA GLU A 74 -2.67 -8.93 -11.23
C GLU A 74 -2.95 -7.45 -11.48
N ILE A 75 -3.80 -6.84 -10.66
CA ILE A 75 -4.05 -5.39 -10.73
C ILE A 75 -2.80 -4.60 -10.37
N LEU A 76 -2.15 -4.95 -9.26
CA LEU A 76 -0.90 -4.29 -8.85
C LEU A 76 0.18 -4.42 -9.92
N GLU A 77 0.32 -5.61 -10.50
CA GLU A 77 1.28 -5.85 -11.58
C GLU A 77 0.96 -4.98 -12.81
N SER A 78 -0.31 -4.88 -13.18
CA SER A 78 -0.73 -4.11 -14.34
C SER A 78 -0.44 -2.61 -14.22
N LEU A 79 -0.37 -2.09 -13.01
CA LEU A 79 0.00 -0.69 -12.77
C LEU A 79 1.46 -0.42 -13.13
N GLY A 80 2.32 -1.42 -13.03
CA GLY A 80 3.73 -1.32 -13.42
C GLY A 80 4.53 -0.32 -12.61
N GLY A 81 5.73 0.02 -13.11
CA GLY A 81 6.61 0.98 -12.46
C GLY A 81 7.42 0.38 -11.31
N ASP A 82 7.75 1.22 -10.35
CA ASP A 82 8.55 0.88 -9.17
C ASP A 82 7.81 1.26 -7.88
N LEU A 83 8.31 0.77 -6.74
CA LEU A 83 7.77 1.16 -5.44
C LEU A 83 7.82 2.67 -5.21
N THR A 84 8.82 3.35 -5.77
CA THR A 84 8.97 4.81 -5.67
C THR A 84 7.91 5.58 -6.44
N ASP A 85 7.17 4.93 -7.34
CA ASP A 85 6.04 5.54 -8.04
C ASP A 85 4.77 5.60 -7.20
N TRP A 86 4.76 4.89 -6.07
CA TRP A 86 3.66 4.92 -5.11
C TRP A 86 3.76 6.17 -4.24
N ILE A 87 3.45 7.29 -4.85
CA ILE A 87 3.53 8.62 -4.22
C ILE A 87 2.46 9.55 -4.80
N HIS A 88 1.87 10.37 -3.92
CA HIS A 88 0.92 11.41 -4.32
C HIS A 88 1.57 12.37 -5.34
N PRO A 89 0.89 12.81 -6.40
CA PRO A 89 -0.54 12.55 -6.74
C PRO A 89 -0.77 11.34 -7.64
N TYR A 90 0.26 10.58 -7.96
CA TYR A 90 0.18 9.50 -8.96
C TYR A 90 -0.45 8.23 -8.40
N ARG A 91 -0.09 7.87 -7.18
CA ARG A 91 -0.58 6.68 -6.49
C ARG A 91 -0.67 6.94 -4.99
N PRO A 92 -1.50 6.17 -4.27
CA PRO A 92 -1.40 6.14 -2.80
C PRO A 92 0.00 5.76 -2.37
N GLU A 93 0.37 6.09 -1.13
CA GLU A 93 1.74 5.92 -0.65
C GLU A 93 1.90 4.67 0.22
N GLU A 94 3.15 4.24 0.38
CA GLU A 94 3.57 3.28 1.40
C GLU A 94 2.88 1.93 1.29
N LEU A 95 3.09 1.26 0.17
CA LEU A 95 2.58 -0.07 -0.08
C LEU A 95 3.20 -1.07 0.91
N CYS A 96 2.36 -1.71 1.72
CA CYS A 96 2.76 -2.68 2.73
C CYS A 96 2.04 -4.01 2.52
N PHE A 97 2.70 -5.10 2.89
CA PHE A 97 2.13 -6.45 2.78
C PHE A 97 2.17 -7.15 4.13
N TYR A 98 1.14 -7.94 4.42
CA TYR A 98 0.92 -8.56 5.73
C TYR A 98 0.58 -10.04 5.59
N HIS A 99 0.99 -10.83 6.58
CA HIS A 99 0.40 -12.15 6.84
C HIS A 99 -0.53 -12.00 8.03
N ASN A 100 -1.84 -12.10 7.79
CA ASN A 100 -2.87 -11.75 8.78
C ASN A 100 -2.63 -10.30 9.26
N GLU A 101 -2.34 -10.10 10.54
CA GLU A 101 -2.08 -8.76 11.10
C GLU A 101 -0.60 -8.42 11.16
N GLN A 102 0.28 -9.36 10.79
CA GLN A 102 1.71 -9.18 10.93
C GLN A 102 2.30 -8.54 9.67
N PRO A 103 2.94 -7.35 9.78
CA PRO A 103 3.64 -6.78 8.63
C PRO A 103 4.80 -7.66 8.20
N ILE A 104 4.90 -7.92 6.91
CA ILE A 104 5.99 -8.71 6.30
C ILE A 104 6.89 -7.83 5.44
N PHE A 105 6.30 -6.94 4.63
CA PHE A 105 7.04 -6.01 3.79
C PHE A 105 6.53 -4.59 4.03
N VAL A 106 7.46 -3.65 4.26
CA VAL A 106 7.14 -2.26 4.62
C VAL A 106 7.79 -1.31 3.62
N SER A 107 7.04 -0.29 3.21
CA SER A 107 7.53 0.80 2.37
C SER A 107 7.43 2.13 3.13
N ILE A 108 8.53 2.88 3.12
CA ILE A 108 8.55 4.28 3.57
C ILE A 108 8.98 5.10 2.34
N THR A 109 8.01 5.46 1.52
CA THR A 109 8.26 5.98 0.17
C THR A 109 9.09 7.26 0.18
N HIS A 110 8.80 8.17 1.11
CA HIS A 110 9.53 9.45 1.20
C HIS A 110 11.00 9.27 1.56
N GLU A 111 11.35 8.15 2.20
CA GLU A 111 12.73 7.85 2.58
C GLU A 111 13.39 6.88 1.61
N CYS A 112 12.67 6.43 0.58
CA CYS A 112 13.11 5.37 -0.33
C CYS A 112 13.58 4.12 0.44
N ASP A 113 12.89 3.79 1.53
CA ASP A 113 13.23 2.68 2.40
C ASP A 113 12.18 1.58 2.24
N PHE A 114 12.60 0.44 1.71
CA PHE A 114 11.72 -0.70 1.39
C PHE A 114 12.38 -1.95 1.93
N TYR A 115 11.70 -2.66 2.86
CA TYR A 115 12.35 -3.77 3.54
C TYR A 115 11.38 -4.85 3.99
N TYR A 116 11.92 -6.07 4.12
CA TYR A 116 11.22 -7.17 4.80
C TYR A 116 11.47 -7.07 6.30
N VAL A 117 10.40 -7.27 7.07
CA VAL A 117 10.47 -7.28 8.53
C VAL A 117 11.09 -8.61 8.98
N GLU A 118 12.07 -8.54 9.85
CA GLU A 118 12.73 -9.72 10.42
C GLU A 118 12.08 -10.18 11.72
#